data_e5505739041f0461025d4ae20b30e596
#
_entry.id   e5505739041f0461025d4ae20b30e596
#
_cell.length_a   1.000
_cell.length_b   1.000
_cell.length_c   1.000
_cell.angle_alpha   90.00
_cell.angle_beta   90.00
_cell.angle_gamma   90.00
#
_symmetry.space_group_name_H-M   'P 1'
#
loop_
_entity.id
_entity.type
_entity.pdbx_description
1 polymer ?
#
loop_
_entity_poly.entity_id
_entity_poly.type
_entity_poly.pdbx_seq_one_letter_code
_entity_poly.pdbx_strand_id
1 'polypeptide(L)'
;DSVQRVWITHNCPEPLPVTVSWPFEVRSLHNSVPQGFGANHNQAFRHEQACARPAEFFAVLNPDLDWTQDPFAPLLCAAAQPRAGCAYPVQVTPKAQRQDHQRSLPTPASLLRRYVAPDHRLPPRIDWVNAACLLFPAVVFRDIGGFDEKFYMYCEDVDLCLRLQLQGYLLMETEEATVVHEAQRASHQQWRHCMWHLASLWRLWHSDAYRAYRLQRKPCQKS
;
A
#
# COMPACT_ATOMS: atom_id res chain seq x y z
N ASP A 1 -13.81 19.21 -5.75
CA ASP A 1 -12.93 18.18 -6.33
C ASP A 1 -11.96 17.74 -5.21
N SER A 2 -11.99 16.45 -4.88
CA SER A 2 -11.17 15.90 -3.78
C SER A 2 -9.71 15.70 -4.19
N VAL A 3 -9.42 15.61 -5.47
CA VAL A 3 -8.06 15.41 -6.01
C VAL A 3 -7.51 16.73 -6.53
N GLN A 4 -6.38 17.19 -5.98
CA GLN A 4 -5.70 18.41 -6.43
C GLN A 4 -4.62 18.12 -7.46
N ARG A 5 -3.85 17.04 -7.25
CA ARG A 5 -2.69 16.71 -8.07
C ARG A 5 -2.46 15.20 -8.13
N VAL A 6 -2.03 14.75 -9.30
CA VAL A 6 -1.60 13.37 -9.54
C VAL A 6 -0.14 13.36 -9.99
N TRP A 7 0.67 12.56 -9.32
CA TRP A 7 2.05 12.28 -9.69
C TRP A 7 2.14 10.93 -10.39
N ILE A 8 2.59 10.92 -11.63
CA ILE A 8 2.82 9.70 -12.41
C ILE A 8 4.31 9.43 -12.45
N THR A 9 4.77 8.31 -11.88
CA THR A 9 6.17 7.91 -11.94
C THR A 9 6.39 6.89 -13.03
N HIS A 10 7.05 7.30 -14.09
CA HIS A 10 7.47 6.45 -15.21
C HIS A 10 8.75 5.70 -14.83
N ASN A 11 8.59 4.45 -14.45
CA ASN A 11 9.68 3.60 -13.94
C ASN A 11 10.48 2.91 -15.06
N CYS A 12 9.89 2.86 -16.25
CA CYS A 12 10.50 2.38 -17.48
C CYS A 12 10.17 3.36 -18.62
N PRO A 13 10.96 3.42 -19.70
CA PRO A 13 10.57 4.16 -20.89
C PRO A 13 9.24 3.63 -21.44
N GLU A 14 8.25 4.49 -21.50
CA GLU A 14 6.92 4.18 -22.02
C GLU A 14 6.38 5.39 -22.79
N PRO A 15 5.46 5.18 -23.77
CA PRO A 15 4.79 6.28 -24.42
C PRO A 15 4.07 7.14 -23.37
N LEU A 16 4.19 8.46 -23.50
CA LEU A 16 3.40 9.37 -22.68
C LEU A 16 1.91 9.11 -22.93
N PRO A 17 1.08 9.11 -21.89
CA PRO A 17 -0.36 9.01 -22.09
C PRO A 17 -0.84 10.14 -22.98
N VAL A 18 -1.83 9.84 -23.82
CA VAL A 18 -2.49 10.84 -24.67
C VAL A 18 -2.92 12.01 -23.80
N THR A 19 -2.66 13.23 -24.27
CA THR A 19 -3.03 14.46 -23.56
C THR A 19 -4.55 14.50 -23.36
N VAL A 20 -4.99 14.13 -22.17
CA VAL A 20 -6.38 14.25 -21.73
C VAL A 20 -6.46 15.47 -20.83
N SER A 21 -7.52 16.28 -20.99
CA SER A 21 -7.80 17.36 -20.05
C SER A 21 -8.33 16.76 -18.76
N TRP A 22 -7.51 16.76 -17.71
CA TRP A 22 -7.89 16.32 -16.40
C TRP A 22 -8.42 17.49 -15.55
N PRO A 23 -9.38 17.27 -14.63
CA PRO A 23 -9.86 18.33 -13.73
C PRO A 23 -8.87 18.68 -12.62
N PHE A 24 -7.71 18.04 -12.58
CA PHE A 24 -6.65 18.20 -11.59
C PHE A 24 -5.27 18.32 -12.28
N GLU A 25 -4.30 18.81 -11.56
CA GLU A 25 -2.92 18.92 -12.05
C GLU A 25 -2.27 17.53 -12.16
N VAL A 26 -1.65 17.23 -13.32
CA VAL A 26 -0.88 16.00 -13.54
C VAL A 26 0.58 16.35 -13.73
N ARG A 27 1.45 15.70 -12.95
CA ARG A 27 2.91 15.83 -13.01
C ARG A 27 3.56 14.48 -13.23
N SER A 28 4.58 14.44 -14.08
CA SER A 28 5.34 13.23 -14.38
C SER A 28 6.73 13.27 -13.77
N LEU A 29 7.14 12.13 -13.23
CA LEU A 29 8.49 11.85 -12.77
C LEU A 29 9.06 10.72 -13.65
N HIS A 30 10.30 10.87 -14.10
CA HIS A 30 10.94 9.89 -14.97
C HIS A 30 12.19 9.35 -14.28
N ASN A 31 12.24 8.05 -14.08
CA ASN A 31 13.42 7.39 -13.52
C ASN A 31 14.37 7.00 -14.65
N SER A 32 15.65 7.33 -14.48
CA SER A 32 16.71 6.87 -15.40
C SER A 32 17.01 5.38 -15.23
N VAL A 33 16.75 4.84 -14.04
CA VAL A 33 16.88 3.41 -13.69
C VAL A 33 15.64 3.02 -12.88
N PRO A 34 15.03 1.86 -13.18
CA PRO A 34 13.86 1.41 -12.44
C PRO A 34 14.11 1.35 -10.92
N GLN A 35 13.21 1.96 -10.17
CA GLN A 35 13.22 2.00 -8.71
C GLN A 35 12.18 1.02 -8.14
N GLY A 36 12.30 0.69 -6.85
CA GLY A 36 11.32 -0.10 -6.16
C GLY A 36 9.98 0.63 -5.98
N PHE A 37 8.92 -0.13 -5.71
CA PHE A 37 7.57 0.40 -5.52
C PHE A 37 7.52 1.52 -4.47
N GLY A 38 8.03 1.24 -3.27
CA GLY A 38 8.04 2.22 -2.18
C GLY A 38 8.88 3.46 -2.49
N ALA A 39 10.02 3.28 -3.17
CA ALA A 39 10.91 4.38 -3.55
C ALA A 39 10.23 5.36 -4.52
N ASN A 40 9.44 4.85 -5.48
CA ASN A 40 8.67 5.67 -6.42
C ASN A 40 7.62 6.53 -5.71
N HIS A 41 6.88 5.95 -4.78
CA HIS A 41 5.88 6.70 -4.00
C HIS A 41 6.52 7.70 -3.05
N ASN A 42 7.63 7.35 -2.39
CA ASN A 42 8.39 8.28 -1.57
C ASN A 42 8.93 9.46 -2.39
N GLN A 43 9.39 9.20 -3.61
CA GLN A 43 9.85 10.25 -4.52
C GLN A 43 8.70 11.21 -4.86
N ALA A 44 7.53 10.68 -5.25
CA ALA A 44 6.35 11.48 -5.54
C ALA A 44 5.93 12.31 -4.30
N PHE A 45 5.94 11.71 -3.12
CA PHE A 45 5.63 12.40 -1.87
C PHE A 45 6.62 13.53 -1.56
N ARG A 46 7.93 13.32 -1.75
CA ARG A 46 8.94 14.39 -1.56
C ARG A 46 8.70 15.57 -2.50
N HIS A 47 8.35 15.30 -3.76
CA HIS A 47 8.00 16.36 -4.72
C HIS A 47 6.71 17.07 -4.33
N GLU A 48 5.70 16.36 -3.83
CA GLU A 48 4.46 16.96 -3.32
C GLU A 48 4.73 17.88 -2.14
N GLN A 49 5.54 17.44 -1.18
CA GLN A 49 5.89 18.25 0.00
C GLN A 49 6.71 19.51 -0.34
N ALA A 50 7.40 19.51 -1.48
CA ALA A 50 8.15 20.68 -1.97
C ALA A 50 7.27 21.70 -2.74
N CYS A 51 5.99 21.40 -2.97
CA CYS A 51 5.06 22.32 -3.62
C CYS A 51 4.72 23.50 -2.69
N ALA A 52 4.38 24.66 -3.27
CA ALA A 52 3.98 25.84 -2.50
C ALA A 52 2.72 25.61 -1.63
N ARG A 53 1.86 24.69 -2.04
CA ARG A 53 0.67 24.23 -1.30
C ARG A 53 0.64 22.71 -1.36
N PRO A 54 1.33 22.02 -0.44
CA PRO A 54 1.30 20.56 -0.39
C PRO A 54 -0.07 20.08 0.07
N ALA A 55 -0.48 18.92 -0.44
CA ALA A 55 -1.74 18.31 -0.06
C ALA A 55 -1.71 17.82 1.41
N GLU A 56 -2.85 17.89 2.07
CA GLU A 56 -3.02 17.38 3.44
C GLU A 56 -3.08 15.85 3.51
N PHE A 57 -3.45 15.23 2.40
CA PHE A 57 -3.52 13.78 2.26
C PHE A 57 -2.71 13.32 1.05
N PHE A 58 -2.15 12.13 1.15
CA PHE A 58 -1.36 11.50 0.09
C PHE A 58 -1.91 10.11 -0.22
N ALA A 59 -2.30 9.88 -1.47
CA ALA A 59 -2.78 8.59 -1.93
C ALA A 59 -1.68 7.82 -2.66
N VAL A 60 -1.57 6.54 -2.36
CA VAL A 60 -0.77 5.55 -3.08
C VAL A 60 -1.73 4.71 -3.89
N LEU A 61 -1.57 4.69 -5.22
CA LEU A 61 -2.47 4.02 -6.14
C LEU A 61 -1.67 3.17 -7.14
N ASN A 62 -2.12 1.94 -7.34
CA ASN A 62 -1.66 1.13 -8.45
C ASN A 62 -2.32 1.59 -9.76
N PRO A 63 -1.63 1.49 -10.90
CA PRO A 63 -2.18 1.92 -12.19
C PRO A 63 -3.27 0.97 -12.77
N ASP A 64 -3.44 -0.22 -12.19
CA ASP A 64 -4.43 -1.23 -12.57
C ASP A 64 -5.69 -1.23 -11.70
N LEU A 65 -5.99 -0.09 -11.10
CA LEU A 65 -7.22 0.16 -10.35
C LEU A 65 -8.28 0.79 -11.24
N ASP A 66 -9.54 0.37 -11.03
CA ASP A 66 -10.72 0.99 -11.59
C ASP A 66 -11.80 1.19 -10.50
N TRP A 67 -12.72 2.12 -10.72
CA TRP A 67 -13.85 2.37 -9.83
C TRP A 67 -15.02 2.97 -10.59
N THR A 68 -16.23 2.60 -10.18
CA THR A 68 -17.48 3.13 -10.75
C THR A 68 -18.00 4.36 -10.03
N GLN A 69 -17.58 4.55 -8.78
CA GLN A 69 -17.93 5.69 -7.93
C GLN A 69 -16.67 6.26 -7.33
N ASP A 70 -16.62 7.58 -7.12
CA ASP A 70 -15.46 8.25 -6.50
C ASP A 70 -15.17 7.64 -5.11
N PRO A 71 -14.02 6.96 -4.93
CA PRO A 71 -13.67 6.36 -3.65
C PRO A 71 -13.03 7.37 -2.68
N PHE A 72 -12.66 8.56 -3.15
CA PHE A 72 -11.83 9.47 -2.35
C PHE A 72 -12.58 10.17 -1.23
N ALA A 73 -13.85 10.54 -1.43
CA ALA A 73 -14.63 11.19 -0.38
C ALA A 73 -14.76 10.33 0.89
N PRO A 74 -15.20 9.04 0.83
CA PRO A 74 -15.22 8.18 2.01
C PRO A 74 -13.83 7.84 2.54
N LEU A 75 -12.81 7.71 1.68
CA LEU A 75 -11.43 7.50 2.12
C LEU A 75 -10.88 8.69 2.91
N LEU A 76 -11.18 9.93 2.49
CA LEU A 76 -10.80 11.15 3.21
C LEU A 76 -11.48 11.20 4.58
N CYS A 77 -12.77 10.89 4.66
CA CYS A 77 -13.47 10.80 5.95
C CYS A 77 -12.83 9.78 6.90
N ALA A 78 -12.44 8.61 6.40
CA ALA A 78 -11.78 7.59 7.20
C ALA A 78 -10.35 8.02 7.61
N ALA A 79 -9.57 8.60 6.69
CA ALA A 79 -8.21 9.06 6.96
C ALA A 79 -8.16 10.27 7.90
N ALA A 80 -9.23 11.08 7.99
CA ALA A 80 -9.34 12.19 8.91
C ALA A 80 -9.69 11.78 10.34
N GLN A 81 -10.01 10.50 10.59
CA GLN A 81 -10.35 10.03 11.93
C GLN A 81 -9.13 10.07 12.87
N PRO A 82 -9.35 10.28 14.17
CA PRO A 82 -8.25 10.24 15.15
C PRO A 82 -7.47 8.93 15.06
N ARG A 83 -6.16 9.02 15.08
CA ARG A 83 -5.23 7.88 14.99
C ARG A 83 -5.27 7.11 13.66
N ALA A 84 -5.92 7.62 12.62
CA ALA A 84 -5.82 7.01 11.29
C ALA A 84 -4.37 7.05 10.80
N GLY A 85 -3.81 5.87 10.55
CA GLY A 85 -2.49 5.72 9.91
C GLY A 85 -2.62 5.76 8.40
N CYS A 86 -3.56 4.96 7.90
CA CYS A 86 -4.01 5.01 6.51
C CYS A 86 -5.48 4.58 6.43
N ALA A 87 -6.16 5.04 5.38
CA ALA A 87 -7.47 4.54 4.98
C ALA A 87 -7.35 3.73 3.68
N TYR A 88 -8.19 2.72 3.53
CA TYR A 88 -8.22 1.88 2.35
C TYR A 88 -9.65 1.40 2.03
N PRO A 89 -9.96 1.19 0.73
CA PRO A 89 -11.27 0.75 0.27
C PRO A 89 -11.42 -0.77 0.33
N VAL A 90 -12.63 -1.25 0.17
CA VAL A 90 -12.88 -2.65 -0.22
C VAL A 90 -12.32 -2.88 -1.61
N GLN A 91 -11.49 -3.90 -1.77
CA GLN A 91 -10.96 -4.30 -3.07
C GLN A 91 -11.72 -5.51 -3.59
N VAL A 92 -12.15 -5.41 -4.85
CA VAL A 92 -12.87 -6.49 -5.53
C VAL A 92 -12.19 -6.87 -6.85
N THR A 93 -12.44 -8.09 -7.30
CA THR A 93 -12.08 -8.50 -8.65
C THR A 93 -13.03 -7.90 -9.68
N PRO A 94 -12.74 -7.95 -11.00
CA PRO A 94 -13.70 -7.56 -12.04
C PRO A 94 -15.02 -8.34 -11.99
N LYS A 95 -15.05 -9.49 -11.28
CA LYS A 95 -16.27 -10.29 -11.03
C LYS A 95 -16.97 -9.93 -9.72
N ALA A 96 -16.67 -8.75 -9.14
CA ALA A 96 -17.21 -8.25 -7.87
C ALA A 96 -16.96 -9.18 -6.65
N GLN A 97 -15.97 -10.04 -6.70
CA GLN A 97 -15.58 -10.87 -5.56
C GLN A 97 -14.57 -10.12 -4.70
N ARG A 98 -14.81 -10.04 -3.39
CA ARG A 98 -13.87 -9.41 -2.45
C ARG A 98 -12.51 -10.08 -2.53
N GLN A 99 -11.46 -9.28 -2.66
CA GLN A 99 -10.09 -9.75 -2.70
C GLN A 99 -9.51 -9.91 -1.29
N ASP A 100 -8.47 -10.74 -1.19
CA ASP A 100 -7.68 -10.94 0.00
C ASP A 100 -6.63 -9.79 0.12
N HIS A 101 -7.12 -8.58 0.45
CA HIS A 101 -6.29 -7.39 0.62
C HIS A 101 -5.91 -7.13 2.08
N GLN A 102 -6.66 -7.72 3.02
CA GLN A 102 -6.44 -7.66 4.47
C GLN A 102 -5.82 -8.97 4.95
N ARG A 103 -4.68 -8.91 5.63
CA ARG A 103 -3.95 -10.14 5.94
C ARG A 103 -3.36 -10.13 7.35
N SER A 104 -3.16 -11.33 7.88
CA SER A 104 -2.36 -11.57 9.07
C SER A 104 -0.86 -11.52 8.75
N LEU A 105 -0.05 -11.34 9.80
CA LEU A 105 1.40 -11.28 9.73
C LEU A 105 1.98 -12.49 8.94
N PRO A 106 2.81 -12.23 7.90
CA PRO A 106 3.42 -13.30 7.12
C PRO A 106 4.52 -13.99 7.92
N THR A 107 4.21 -15.14 8.50
CA THR A 107 5.18 -16.04 9.13
C THR A 107 5.49 -17.21 8.21
N PRO A 108 6.65 -17.90 8.32
CA PRO A 108 6.91 -19.10 7.54
C PRO A 108 5.77 -20.13 7.63
N ALA A 109 5.22 -20.33 8.84
CA ALA A 109 4.11 -21.25 9.07
C ALA A 109 2.80 -20.79 8.39
N SER A 110 2.47 -19.47 8.44
CA SER A 110 1.27 -18.94 7.80
C SER A 110 1.36 -19.00 6.27
N LEU A 111 2.56 -18.79 5.71
CA LEU A 111 2.79 -18.91 4.27
C LEU A 111 2.66 -20.36 3.80
N LEU A 112 3.25 -21.32 4.54
CA LEU A 112 3.13 -22.74 4.23
C LEU A 112 1.66 -23.19 4.30
N ARG A 113 0.94 -22.81 5.38
CA ARG A 113 -0.49 -23.12 5.53
C ARG A 113 -1.31 -22.57 4.37
N ARG A 114 -1.05 -21.34 3.94
CA ARG A 114 -1.76 -20.72 2.81
C ARG A 114 -1.53 -21.44 1.49
N TYR A 115 -0.34 -22.02 1.30
CA TYR A 115 -0.01 -22.81 0.12
C TYR A 115 -0.73 -24.16 0.11
N VAL A 116 -0.84 -24.81 1.28
CA VAL A 116 -1.42 -26.18 1.40
C VAL A 116 -2.95 -26.11 1.54
N ALA A 117 -3.49 -25.11 2.24
CA ALA A 117 -4.92 -24.96 2.50
C ALA A 117 -5.30 -23.49 2.38
N PRO A 118 -5.53 -22.99 1.15
CA PRO A 118 -5.94 -21.60 0.96
C PRO A 118 -7.30 -21.36 1.64
N ASP A 119 -7.31 -20.49 2.62
CA ASP A 119 -8.50 -20.05 3.33
C ASP A 119 -8.84 -18.62 2.87
N HIS A 120 -10.04 -18.45 2.32
CA HIS A 120 -10.54 -17.14 1.83
C HIS A 120 -11.28 -16.35 2.91
N ARG A 121 -11.29 -16.82 4.14
CA ARG A 121 -11.91 -16.08 5.26
C ARG A 121 -11.04 -14.89 5.64
N LEU A 122 -11.71 -13.83 6.08
CA LEU A 122 -11.01 -12.70 6.68
C LEU A 122 -10.12 -13.18 7.84
N PRO A 123 -8.90 -12.67 7.94
CA PRO A 123 -8.03 -13.07 9.03
C PRO A 123 -8.64 -12.64 10.38
N PRO A 124 -8.42 -13.41 11.45
CA PRO A 124 -8.95 -13.05 12.76
C PRO A 124 -8.37 -11.73 13.30
N ARG A 125 -7.30 -11.27 12.72
CA ARG A 125 -6.67 -9.98 12.97
C ARG A 125 -6.02 -9.49 11.68
N ILE A 126 -6.27 -8.22 11.36
CA ILE A 126 -5.63 -7.53 10.24
C ILE A 126 -4.33 -6.93 10.75
N ASP A 127 -3.21 -7.51 10.33
CA ASP A 127 -1.87 -7.00 10.65
C ASP A 127 -1.34 -6.07 9.54
N TRP A 128 -1.80 -6.26 8.29
CA TRP A 128 -1.43 -5.43 7.16
C TRP A 128 -2.46 -5.49 6.03
N VAL A 129 -2.40 -4.50 5.17
CA VAL A 129 -3.20 -4.38 3.95
C VAL A 129 -2.28 -4.12 2.77
N ASN A 130 -2.66 -4.58 1.58
CA ASN A 130 -1.84 -4.33 0.39
C ASN A 130 -1.89 -2.84 0.00
N ALA A 131 -0.82 -2.36 -0.63
CA ALA A 131 -0.67 -0.96 -1.01
C ALA A 131 -1.26 -0.64 -2.40
N ALA A 132 -2.25 -1.41 -2.89
CA ALA A 132 -2.86 -1.10 -4.18
C ALA A 132 -3.65 0.23 -4.15
N CYS A 133 -4.35 0.51 -3.04
CA CYS A 133 -5.05 1.77 -2.81
C CYS A 133 -5.00 2.13 -1.32
N LEU A 134 -4.15 3.08 -0.95
CA LEU A 134 -4.00 3.57 0.42
C LEU A 134 -4.04 5.11 0.42
N LEU A 135 -4.78 5.69 1.35
CA LEU A 135 -4.81 7.13 1.59
C LEU A 135 -4.25 7.43 2.98
N PHE A 136 -3.26 8.30 3.06
CA PHE A 136 -2.58 8.69 4.29
C PHE A 136 -2.84 10.16 4.63
N PRO A 137 -3.00 10.54 5.90
CA PRO A 137 -2.68 11.91 6.29
C PRO A 137 -1.20 12.17 5.95
N ALA A 138 -0.92 13.26 5.20
CA ALA A 138 0.44 13.54 4.73
C ALA A 138 1.45 13.67 5.88
N VAL A 139 0.99 14.21 7.02
CA VAL A 139 1.80 14.32 8.25
C VAL A 139 2.20 12.93 8.77
N VAL A 140 1.28 11.95 8.77
CA VAL A 140 1.56 10.59 9.22
C VAL A 140 2.53 9.90 8.28
N PHE A 141 2.31 10.00 6.95
CA PHE A 141 3.22 9.40 5.96
C PHE A 141 4.65 9.98 6.07
N ARG A 142 4.76 11.28 6.30
CA ARG A 142 6.05 11.95 6.55
C ARG A 142 6.70 11.45 7.84
N ASP A 143 5.97 11.43 8.94
CA ASP A 143 6.51 11.16 10.27
C ASP A 143 6.91 9.68 10.43
N ILE A 144 6.24 8.76 9.72
CA ILE A 144 6.66 7.37 9.62
C ILE A 144 7.85 7.16 8.67
N GLY A 145 8.24 8.18 7.90
CA GLY A 145 9.32 8.12 6.93
C GLY A 145 8.94 7.45 5.59
N GLY A 146 7.65 7.32 5.27
CA GLY A 146 7.16 6.65 4.06
C GLY A 146 7.47 5.15 4.05
N PHE A 147 7.63 4.59 2.86
CA PHE A 147 8.05 3.20 2.67
C PHE A 147 9.55 3.02 2.97
N ASP A 148 9.97 1.85 3.47
CA ASP A 148 11.40 1.49 3.52
C ASP A 148 11.88 1.14 2.10
N GLU A 149 12.69 2.01 1.51
CA GLU A 149 13.19 1.88 0.13
C GLU A 149 14.15 0.68 -0.07
N LYS A 150 14.54 0.01 1.01
CA LYS A 150 15.29 -1.25 0.93
C LYS A 150 14.45 -2.39 0.36
N PHE A 151 13.12 -2.31 0.39
CA PHE A 151 12.24 -3.23 -0.31
C PHE A 151 12.07 -2.77 -1.76
N TYR A 152 12.60 -3.54 -2.70
CA TYR A 152 12.41 -3.23 -4.13
C TYR A 152 10.98 -3.50 -4.56
N MET A 153 10.46 -4.66 -4.18
CA MET A 153 9.11 -5.13 -4.50
C MET A 153 8.68 -6.14 -3.45
N TYR A 154 7.43 -6.07 -3.00
CA TYR A 154 6.81 -6.92 -1.97
C TYR A 154 7.30 -6.63 -0.55
N CYS A 155 6.43 -6.80 0.42
CA CYS A 155 6.61 -6.59 1.85
C CYS A 155 6.86 -5.14 2.30
N GLU A 156 7.00 -4.17 1.39
CA GLU A 156 7.06 -2.74 1.73
C GLU A 156 5.75 -2.27 2.38
N ASP A 157 4.62 -2.80 1.91
CA ASP A 157 3.29 -2.59 2.46
C ASP A 157 3.14 -3.22 3.86
N VAL A 158 3.65 -4.43 4.02
CA VAL A 158 3.68 -5.11 5.33
C VAL A 158 4.49 -4.27 6.32
N ASP A 159 5.73 -3.92 5.99
CA ASP A 159 6.61 -3.14 6.85
C ASP A 159 5.97 -1.80 7.27
N LEU A 160 5.41 -1.07 6.29
CA LEU A 160 4.73 0.20 6.55
C LEU A 160 3.54 0.04 7.52
N CYS A 161 2.68 -0.96 7.30
CA CYS A 161 1.54 -1.23 8.17
C CYS A 161 1.98 -1.61 9.60
N LEU A 162 3.06 -2.36 9.74
CA LEU A 162 3.59 -2.70 11.06
C LEU A 162 4.15 -1.47 11.77
N ARG A 163 4.91 -0.59 11.09
CA ARG A 163 5.44 0.64 11.66
C ARG A 163 4.33 1.59 12.10
N LEU A 164 3.28 1.75 11.30
CA LEU A 164 2.10 2.54 11.67
C LEU A 164 1.48 2.02 12.97
N GLN A 165 1.20 0.73 13.06
CA GLN A 165 0.56 0.13 14.24
C GLN A 165 1.47 0.16 15.47
N LEU A 166 2.80 0.04 15.31
CA LEU A 166 3.76 0.18 16.40
C LEU A 166 3.76 1.58 17.00
N GLN A 167 3.48 2.61 16.20
CA GLN A 167 3.30 3.99 16.67
C GLN A 167 1.87 4.28 17.17
N GLY A 168 1.01 3.27 17.20
CA GLY A 168 -0.36 3.38 17.72
C GLY A 168 -1.37 3.89 16.70
N TYR A 169 -1.02 3.99 15.43
CA TYR A 169 -1.97 4.29 14.35
C TYR A 169 -2.82 3.09 13.97
N LEU A 170 -3.96 3.36 13.36
CA LEU A 170 -4.95 2.38 12.92
C LEU A 170 -4.97 2.28 11.38
N LEU A 171 -5.20 1.08 10.88
CA LEU A 171 -5.50 0.83 9.47
C LEU A 171 -7.03 0.87 9.31
N MET A 172 -7.54 1.89 8.61
CA MET A 172 -8.97 2.21 8.55
C MET A 172 -9.57 1.69 7.24
N GLU A 173 -10.34 0.61 7.29
CA GLU A 173 -11.18 0.23 6.14
C GLU A 173 -12.41 1.12 6.06
N THR A 174 -12.82 1.51 4.85
CA THR A 174 -14.14 2.08 4.60
C THR A 174 -14.91 1.23 3.59
N GLU A 175 -16.07 0.71 4.02
CA GLU A 175 -16.94 -0.10 3.16
C GLU A 175 -17.71 0.76 2.13
N GLU A 176 -17.73 2.07 2.33
CA GLU A 176 -18.36 3.04 1.43
C GLU A 176 -17.53 3.30 0.16
N ALA A 177 -16.24 2.89 0.17
CA ALA A 177 -15.37 2.95 -0.99
C ALA A 177 -15.07 1.55 -1.51
N THR A 178 -15.29 1.34 -2.80
CA THR A 178 -14.96 0.08 -3.49
C THR A 178 -14.12 0.36 -4.72
N VAL A 179 -13.02 -0.37 -4.87
CA VAL A 179 -12.18 -0.32 -6.07
C VAL A 179 -12.05 -1.70 -6.69
N VAL A 180 -12.03 -1.75 -8.01
CA VAL A 180 -11.73 -2.96 -8.77
C VAL A 180 -10.22 -3.01 -8.97
N HIS A 181 -9.57 -4.07 -8.53
CA HIS A 181 -8.15 -4.31 -8.73
C HIS A 181 -7.96 -5.50 -9.66
N GLU A 182 -7.60 -5.19 -10.91
CA GLU A 182 -7.27 -6.23 -11.89
C GLU A 182 -5.81 -6.65 -11.68
N ALA A 183 -5.55 -7.40 -10.60
CA ALA A 183 -4.20 -7.90 -10.32
C ALA A 183 -3.66 -8.65 -11.56
N GLN A 184 -2.96 -7.94 -12.43
CA GLN A 184 -2.28 -8.53 -13.59
C GLN A 184 -1.23 -9.50 -13.05
N ARG A 185 -1.56 -10.78 -13.04
CA ARG A 185 -0.59 -11.84 -12.76
C ARG A 185 0.40 -11.84 -13.93
N ALA A 186 1.51 -11.10 -13.78
CA ALA A 186 2.60 -11.04 -14.74
C ALA A 186 3.20 -12.45 -14.93
N SER A 187 2.57 -13.24 -15.79
CA SER A 187 2.89 -14.66 -16.01
C SER A 187 4.26 -14.90 -16.66
N HIS A 188 4.88 -13.87 -17.24
CA HIS A 188 6.12 -14.02 -18.01
C HIS A 188 7.42 -13.70 -17.27
N GLN A 189 7.37 -13.30 -15.99
CA GLN A 189 8.57 -13.00 -15.17
C GLN A 189 8.54 -13.70 -13.81
N GLN A 190 7.90 -14.82 -13.69
CA GLN A 190 7.63 -15.50 -12.41
C GLN A 190 8.87 -15.74 -11.54
N TRP A 191 10.03 -16.10 -12.13
CA TRP A 191 11.23 -16.38 -11.35
C TRP A 191 11.85 -15.12 -10.71
N ARG A 192 11.88 -13.97 -11.42
CA ARG A 192 12.39 -12.71 -10.87
C ARG A 192 11.49 -12.21 -9.74
N HIS A 193 10.17 -12.27 -9.91
CA HIS A 193 9.21 -11.92 -8.88
C HIS A 193 9.32 -12.85 -7.67
N CYS A 194 9.56 -14.14 -7.86
CA CYS A 194 9.80 -15.09 -6.79
C CYS A 194 11.06 -14.72 -6.00
N MET A 195 12.16 -14.39 -6.67
CA MET A 195 13.42 -13.97 -6.03
C MET A 195 13.23 -12.67 -5.24
N TRP A 196 12.56 -11.67 -5.80
CA TRP A 196 12.24 -10.44 -5.07
C TRP A 196 11.39 -10.72 -3.84
N HIS A 197 10.37 -11.57 -3.98
CA HIS A 197 9.50 -11.92 -2.85
C HIS A 197 10.27 -12.64 -1.73
N LEU A 198 11.12 -13.60 -2.06
CA LEU A 198 11.96 -14.30 -1.08
C LEU A 198 12.95 -13.35 -0.38
N ALA A 199 13.61 -12.48 -1.15
CA ALA A 199 14.55 -11.49 -0.60
C ALA A 199 13.81 -10.50 0.33
N SER A 200 12.62 -10.05 -0.05
CA SER A 200 11.80 -9.14 0.74
C SER A 200 11.25 -9.80 2.00
N LEU A 201 10.79 -11.06 1.93
CA LEU A 201 10.40 -11.82 3.12
C LEU A 201 11.56 -12.01 4.09
N TRP A 202 12.74 -12.36 3.58
CA TRP A 202 13.95 -12.47 4.41
C TRP A 202 14.25 -11.15 5.12
N ARG A 203 14.25 -10.02 4.40
CA ARG A 203 14.45 -8.68 4.95
C ARG A 203 13.38 -8.34 6.00
N LEU A 204 12.11 -8.58 5.69
CA LEU A 204 11.00 -8.32 6.60
C LEU A 204 11.18 -9.06 7.93
N TRP A 205 11.45 -10.36 7.90
CA TRP A 205 11.60 -11.18 9.11
C TRP A 205 12.78 -10.77 9.99
N HIS A 206 13.78 -10.06 9.40
CA HIS A 206 14.93 -9.53 10.11
C HIS A 206 14.80 -8.04 10.46
N SER A 207 13.72 -7.37 10.04
CA SER A 207 13.48 -5.97 10.37
C SER A 207 13.11 -5.79 11.84
N ASP A 208 13.48 -4.63 12.38
CA ASP A 208 13.14 -4.28 13.77
C ASP A 208 11.64 -4.11 13.94
N ALA A 209 10.95 -3.56 12.93
CA ALA A 209 9.49 -3.41 12.93
C ALA A 209 8.78 -4.76 13.06
N TYR A 210 9.20 -5.77 12.29
CA TYR A 210 8.60 -7.09 12.36
C TYR A 210 8.84 -7.77 13.72
N ARG A 211 10.07 -7.66 14.25
CA ARG A 211 10.43 -8.24 15.56
C ARG A 211 9.64 -7.58 16.69
N ALA A 212 9.61 -6.24 16.71
CA ALA A 212 8.86 -5.48 17.71
C ALA A 212 7.36 -5.81 17.67
N TYR A 213 6.77 -5.83 16.47
CA TYR A 213 5.37 -6.15 16.28
C TYR A 213 5.01 -7.56 16.77
N ARG A 214 5.84 -8.55 16.46
CA ARG A 214 5.66 -9.92 16.95
C ARG A 214 5.69 -10.02 18.47
N LEU A 215 6.53 -9.24 19.13
CA LEU A 215 6.61 -9.22 20.61
C LEU A 215 5.33 -8.62 21.21
N GLN A 216 4.83 -7.52 20.67
CA GLN A 216 3.56 -6.92 21.10
C GLN A 216 2.36 -7.83 20.83
N ARG A 217 2.42 -8.66 19.79
CA ARG A 217 1.33 -9.56 19.41
C ARG A 217 1.22 -10.80 20.28
N LYS A 218 2.28 -11.20 20.98
CA LYS A 218 2.20 -12.33 21.93
C LYS A 218 1.22 -11.94 23.04
N PRO A 219 0.18 -12.77 23.30
CA PRO A 219 -0.63 -12.55 24.50
C PRO A 219 0.30 -12.54 25.69
N CYS A 220 0.13 -11.55 26.57
CA CYS A 220 0.81 -11.54 27.86
C CYS A 220 0.50 -12.89 28.51
N GLN A 221 1.47 -13.80 28.61
CA GLN A 221 1.29 -15.01 29.37
C GLN A 221 0.98 -14.56 30.80
N LYS A 222 -0.27 -14.76 31.22
CA LYS A 222 -0.65 -14.59 32.61
C LYS A 222 0.22 -15.55 33.42
N SER A 223 1.19 -15.02 34.12
CA SER A 223 1.89 -15.69 35.22
C SER A 223 0.91 -16.05 36.32
#